data_8fee83aa96d977a0ee7e1a77e0384f1c
#
_entry.id   8fee83aa96d977a0ee7e1a77e0384f1c
#
_cell.length_a   1.000
_cell.length_b   1.000
_cell.length_c   1.000
_cell.angle_alpha   90.00
_cell.angle_beta   90.00
_cell.angle_gamma   90.00
#
_symmetry.space_group_name_H-M   'P 1'
#
loop_
_entity.id
_entity.type
_entity.pdbx_description
1 polymer ?
#
loop_
_entity_poly.entity_id
_entity_poly.type
_entity_poly.pdbx_seq_one_letter_code
_entity_poly.pdbx_strand_id
1 'polypeptide(L)'
;KGPIFYTQERLTKDGKIFRIYKFRTMIVDAEKKSGPVKAGEKDPRILPVGRFLRATRMDELPQLLNILKGDMSLVGPRPERPELAKVITKNIPEFEYRLKVKAGLTGYAQVHGRYCTTSYDKLKLDLTYIRNYSIWLDLKLILMTPKVLLMKESTDGFEEGLWEDPALKE
;
A
#
# COMPACT_ATOMS: atom_id res chain seq x y z
N LYS A 1 -20.13 -16.64 4.72
CA LYS A 1 -20.81 -15.34 4.64
C LYS A 1 -20.07 -14.33 5.52
N GLY A 2 -19.96 -13.08 5.12
CA GLY A 2 -19.27 -12.01 5.89
C GLY A 2 -19.39 -10.67 5.17
N PRO A 3 -18.87 -9.57 5.75
CA PRO A 3 -19.00 -8.22 5.19
C PRO A 3 -18.35 -8.12 3.81
N ILE A 4 -18.90 -7.26 2.95
CA ILE A 4 -18.36 -6.98 1.61
C ILE A 4 -17.07 -6.15 1.73
N PHE A 5 -17.07 -5.18 2.63
CA PHE A 5 -15.94 -4.29 2.85
C PHE A 5 -15.04 -4.82 3.97
N TYR A 6 -13.77 -4.59 3.79
CA TYR A 6 -12.71 -4.71 4.79
C TYR A 6 -12.17 -3.32 5.09
N THR A 7 -11.91 -3.03 6.35
CA THR A 7 -11.30 -1.78 6.77
C THR A 7 -10.09 -2.04 7.65
N GLN A 8 -9.07 -1.19 7.53
CA GLN A 8 -7.85 -1.28 8.33
C GLN A 8 -7.30 0.13 8.59
N GLU A 9 -6.70 0.31 9.74
CA GLU A 9 -6.05 1.58 10.08
C GLU A 9 -4.79 1.79 9.26
N ARG A 10 -4.61 3.03 8.80
CA ARG A 10 -3.48 3.49 8.00
C ARG A 10 -3.11 4.90 8.39
N LEU A 11 -1.85 5.26 8.11
CA LEU A 11 -1.35 6.62 8.27
C LEU A 11 -1.53 7.44 7.01
N THR A 12 -1.86 8.70 7.18
CA THR A 12 -1.88 9.73 6.14
C THR A 12 -1.12 10.96 6.61
N LYS A 13 -1.31 12.08 5.94
CA LYS A 13 -0.62 13.35 6.24
C LYS A 13 -0.61 13.69 7.74
N ASP A 14 0.51 14.20 8.22
CA ASP A 14 0.77 14.62 9.61
C ASP A 14 0.57 13.49 10.64
N GLY A 15 0.73 12.23 10.21
CA GLY A 15 0.58 11.06 11.08
C GLY A 15 -0.85 10.74 11.48
N LYS A 16 -1.85 11.35 10.84
CA LYS A 16 -3.26 11.11 11.11
C LYS A 16 -3.63 9.67 10.74
N ILE A 17 -4.33 8.99 11.63
CA ILE A 17 -4.87 7.65 11.39
C ILE A 17 -6.22 7.77 10.70
N PHE A 18 -6.44 6.98 9.65
CA PHE A 18 -7.71 6.83 8.97
C PHE A 18 -8.00 5.35 8.68
N ARG A 19 -9.25 4.99 8.39
CA ARG A 19 -9.64 3.64 7.98
C ARG A 19 -9.72 3.54 6.47
N ILE A 20 -8.80 2.79 5.88
CA ILE A 20 -8.81 2.49 4.45
C ILE A 20 -9.94 1.50 4.13
N TYR A 21 -10.65 1.73 3.04
CA TYR A 21 -11.71 0.83 2.54
C TYR A 21 -11.15 -0.06 1.43
N LYS A 22 -11.46 -1.36 1.52
CA LYS A 22 -11.17 -2.34 0.45
C LYS A 22 -12.34 -3.31 0.30
N PHE A 23 -12.47 -3.95 -0.84
CA PHE A 23 -13.29 -5.16 -0.90
C PHE A 23 -12.60 -6.29 -0.14
N ARG A 24 -13.39 -7.06 0.60
CA ARG A 24 -12.87 -8.20 1.34
C ARG A 24 -12.49 -9.33 0.39
N THR A 25 -11.21 -9.64 0.32
CA THR A 25 -10.64 -10.70 -0.53
C THR A 25 -10.26 -11.97 0.25
N MET A 26 -10.32 -11.93 1.58
CA MET A 26 -9.94 -13.04 2.46
C MET A 26 -11.10 -13.49 3.35
N ILE A 27 -10.96 -14.65 3.95
CA ILE A 27 -11.90 -15.13 4.98
C ILE A 27 -11.98 -14.15 6.15
N VAL A 28 -13.09 -14.20 6.90
CA VAL A 28 -13.23 -13.39 8.11
C VAL A 28 -12.15 -13.79 9.11
N ASP A 29 -11.58 -12.81 9.81
CA ASP A 29 -10.53 -13.03 10.82
C ASP A 29 -9.25 -13.72 10.29
N ALA A 30 -8.93 -13.53 9.02
CA ALA A 30 -7.75 -14.13 8.37
C ALA A 30 -6.43 -13.87 9.11
N GLU A 31 -6.30 -12.74 9.80
CA GLU A 31 -5.10 -12.35 10.55
C GLU A 31 -5.12 -12.79 12.03
N LYS A 32 -6.25 -13.30 12.56
CA LYS A 32 -6.35 -13.68 13.98
C LYS A 32 -5.39 -14.81 14.39
N LYS A 33 -5.12 -15.75 13.48
CA LYS A 33 -4.25 -16.90 13.77
C LYS A 33 -2.79 -16.69 13.37
N SER A 34 -2.56 -15.91 12.34
CA SER A 34 -1.24 -15.74 11.72
C SER A 34 -0.59 -14.38 11.97
N GLY A 35 -1.30 -13.46 12.62
CA GLY A 35 -0.87 -12.08 12.72
C GLY A 35 -0.91 -11.35 11.36
N PRO A 36 -0.33 -10.16 11.27
CA PRO A 36 -0.29 -9.33 10.07
C PRO A 36 0.72 -9.84 9.03
N VAL A 37 0.58 -11.10 8.61
CA VAL A 37 1.45 -11.73 7.61
C VAL A 37 0.95 -11.39 6.20
N LYS A 38 1.87 -11.04 5.29
CA LYS A 38 1.54 -10.84 3.87
C LYS A 38 1.03 -12.14 3.26
N ALA A 39 -0.03 -12.03 2.47
CA ALA A 39 -0.60 -13.17 1.78
C ALA A 39 0.16 -13.42 0.48
N GLY A 40 0.73 -14.61 0.31
CA GLY A 40 1.29 -15.09 -0.96
C GLY A 40 0.17 -15.47 -1.96
N GLU A 41 0.55 -15.78 -3.20
CA GLU A 41 -0.40 -16.13 -4.28
C GLU A 41 -1.32 -17.31 -3.93
N LYS A 42 -0.78 -18.35 -3.29
CA LYS A 42 -1.50 -19.59 -2.93
C LYS A 42 -2.04 -19.59 -1.50
N ASP A 43 -2.13 -18.41 -0.87
CA ASP A 43 -2.61 -18.32 0.51
C ASP A 43 -4.04 -18.88 0.63
N PRO A 44 -4.27 -19.92 1.46
CA PRO A 44 -5.58 -20.56 1.61
C PRO A 44 -6.64 -19.64 2.22
N ARG A 45 -6.22 -18.52 2.82
CA ARG A 45 -7.13 -17.51 3.39
C ARG A 45 -7.79 -16.65 2.31
N ILE A 46 -7.30 -16.68 1.06
CA ILE A 46 -7.84 -15.88 -0.04
C ILE A 46 -9.06 -16.57 -0.64
N LEU A 47 -10.18 -15.85 -0.72
CA LEU A 47 -11.40 -16.33 -1.37
C LEU A 47 -11.20 -16.47 -2.89
N PRO A 48 -11.89 -17.39 -3.58
CA PRO A 48 -11.80 -17.52 -5.04
C PRO A 48 -12.05 -16.19 -5.78
N VAL A 49 -13.11 -15.47 -5.43
CA VAL A 49 -13.40 -14.13 -5.95
C VAL A 49 -12.32 -13.12 -5.52
N GLY A 50 -11.72 -13.31 -4.36
CA GLY A 50 -10.64 -12.47 -3.84
C GLY A 50 -9.38 -12.56 -4.69
N ARG A 51 -9.06 -13.72 -5.26
CA ARG A 51 -7.92 -13.87 -6.18
C ARG A 51 -8.10 -13.00 -7.42
N PHE A 52 -9.28 -13.02 -8.03
CA PHE A 52 -9.60 -12.18 -9.17
C PHE A 52 -9.50 -10.68 -8.83
N LEU A 53 -10.12 -10.26 -7.71
CA LEU A 53 -10.10 -8.85 -7.29
C LEU A 53 -8.68 -8.36 -7.01
N ARG A 54 -7.84 -9.18 -6.39
CA ARG A 54 -6.42 -8.84 -6.12
C ARG A 54 -5.59 -8.78 -7.40
N ALA A 55 -5.76 -9.76 -8.30
CA ALA A 55 -5.06 -9.80 -9.58
C ALA A 55 -5.37 -8.56 -10.45
N THR A 56 -6.59 -8.04 -10.36
CA THR A 56 -7.03 -6.85 -11.10
C THR A 56 -6.90 -5.55 -10.29
N ARG A 57 -6.48 -5.62 -9.03
CA ARG A 57 -6.46 -4.50 -8.07
C ARG A 57 -7.82 -3.83 -7.85
N MET A 58 -8.90 -4.47 -8.27
CA MET A 58 -10.26 -3.96 -8.05
C MET A 58 -10.65 -3.96 -6.57
N ASP A 59 -9.97 -4.75 -5.74
CA ASP A 59 -10.15 -4.73 -4.30
C ASP A 59 -9.82 -3.36 -3.67
N GLU A 60 -9.03 -2.55 -4.32
CA GLU A 60 -8.64 -1.21 -3.84
C GLU A 60 -9.60 -0.08 -4.30
N LEU A 61 -10.54 -0.35 -5.21
CA LEU A 61 -11.50 0.67 -5.69
C LEU A 61 -12.28 1.39 -4.59
N PRO A 62 -12.70 0.74 -3.48
CA PRO A 62 -13.37 1.45 -2.40
C PRO A 62 -12.55 2.56 -1.74
N GLN A 63 -11.23 2.61 -1.95
CA GLN A 63 -10.38 3.72 -1.49
C GLN A 63 -10.75 5.07 -2.15
N LEU A 64 -11.46 5.06 -3.28
CA LEU A 64 -12.04 6.28 -3.85
C LEU A 64 -12.95 7.00 -2.85
N LEU A 65 -13.62 6.27 -1.95
CA LEU A 65 -14.40 6.88 -0.85
C LEU A 65 -13.49 7.60 0.15
N ASN A 66 -12.28 7.08 0.42
CA ASN A 66 -11.30 7.78 1.26
C ASN A 66 -10.80 9.06 0.59
N ILE A 67 -10.64 9.04 -0.73
CA ILE A 67 -10.24 10.24 -1.49
C ILE A 67 -11.34 11.30 -1.42
N LEU A 68 -12.60 10.91 -1.65
CA LEU A 68 -13.75 11.82 -1.55
C LEU A 68 -13.91 12.39 -0.14
N LYS A 69 -13.64 11.62 0.90
CA LYS A 69 -13.64 12.07 2.30
C LYS A 69 -12.44 12.98 2.64
N GLY A 70 -11.45 13.06 1.77
CA GLY A 70 -10.23 13.85 2.00
C GLY A 70 -9.17 13.18 2.86
N ASP A 71 -9.33 11.89 3.22
CA ASP A 71 -8.33 11.11 3.95
C ASP A 71 -7.11 10.80 3.09
N MET A 72 -7.32 10.59 1.78
CA MET A 72 -6.32 10.22 0.78
C MET A 72 -6.33 11.18 -0.40
N SER A 73 -5.28 11.09 -1.23
CA SER A 73 -5.19 11.66 -2.58
C SER A 73 -5.20 10.55 -3.64
N LEU A 74 -5.40 10.89 -4.91
CA LEU A 74 -5.17 9.94 -6.02
C LEU A 74 -3.70 9.54 -6.07
N VAL A 75 -2.79 10.52 -5.98
CA VAL A 75 -1.34 10.31 -6.03
C VAL A 75 -0.72 10.68 -4.69
N GLY A 76 0.21 9.84 -4.22
CA GLY A 76 0.95 10.03 -2.99
C GLY A 76 1.66 8.76 -2.51
N PRO A 77 2.42 8.85 -1.42
CA PRO A 77 3.01 7.67 -0.78
C PRO A 77 1.94 6.64 -0.39
N ARG A 78 2.21 5.35 -0.60
CA ARG A 78 1.29 4.28 -0.19
C ARG A 78 1.11 4.29 1.33
N PRO A 79 -0.15 4.28 1.85
CA PRO A 79 -0.40 4.35 3.28
C PRO A 79 0.09 3.09 4.00
N GLU A 80 0.91 3.27 5.04
CA GLU A 80 1.42 2.18 5.88
C GLU A 80 0.54 1.96 7.11
N ARG A 81 0.62 0.74 7.69
CA ARG A 81 0.01 0.42 8.99
C ARG A 81 0.74 1.19 10.09
N PRO A 82 0.03 1.73 11.10
CA PRO A 82 0.67 2.46 12.20
C PRO A 82 1.76 1.64 12.91
N GLU A 83 1.49 0.34 13.17
CA GLU A 83 2.43 -0.55 13.85
C GLU A 83 3.69 -0.75 13.01
N LEU A 84 3.53 -0.98 11.71
CA LEU A 84 4.64 -1.21 10.79
C LEU A 84 5.47 0.07 10.60
N ALA A 85 4.81 1.20 10.42
CA ALA A 85 5.47 2.50 10.31
C ALA A 85 6.31 2.81 11.55
N LYS A 86 5.81 2.48 12.76
CA LYS A 86 6.52 2.67 14.02
C LYS A 86 7.82 1.85 14.08
N VAL A 87 7.79 0.60 13.62
CA VAL A 87 9.00 -0.25 13.56
C VAL A 87 10.00 0.32 12.54
N ILE A 88 9.52 0.67 11.34
CA ILE A 88 10.39 1.23 10.30
C ILE A 88 11.02 2.55 10.75
N THR A 89 10.26 3.44 11.37
CA THR A 89 10.75 4.75 11.83
C THR A 89 11.80 4.62 12.95
N LYS A 90 11.71 3.57 13.76
CA LYS A 90 12.74 3.29 14.77
C LYS A 90 14.13 3.05 14.13
N ASN A 91 14.16 2.40 12.97
CA ASN A 91 15.37 2.06 12.25
C ASN A 91 15.73 3.09 11.15
N ILE A 92 14.73 3.78 10.61
CA ILE A 92 14.85 4.83 9.59
C ILE A 92 13.98 6.01 10.01
N PRO A 93 14.50 6.93 10.86
CA PRO A 93 13.71 8.08 11.37
C PRO A 93 13.14 8.97 10.26
N GLU A 94 13.85 9.08 9.14
CA GLU A 94 13.43 9.85 7.97
C GLU A 94 12.16 9.29 7.30
N PHE A 95 11.73 8.08 7.65
CA PHE A 95 10.52 7.47 7.10
C PHE A 95 9.26 8.29 7.40
N GLU A 96 9.28 9.10 8.46
CA GLU A 96 8.20 10.04 8.80
C GLU A 96 8.01 11.14 7.74
N TYR A 97 9.04 11.50 6.97
CA TYR A 97 8.90 12.53 5.94
C TYR A 97 7.88 12.18 4.85
N ARG A 98 7.54 10.91 4.70
CA ARG A 98 6.46 10.46 3.80
C ARG A 98 5.09 11.04 4.21
N LEU A 99 4.93 11.37 5.49
CA LEU A 99 3.69 11.90 6.06
C LEU A 99 3.52 13.41 5.85
N LYS A 100 4.43 14.09 5.15
CA LYS A 100 4.28 15.51 4.78
C LYS A 100 3.19 15.76 3.74
N VAL A 101 2.79 14.71 3.02
CA VAL A 101 1.70 14.74 2.03
C VAL A 101 0.65 13.67 2.34
N LYS A 102 -0.55 13.80 1.73
CA LYS A 102 -1.59 12.78 1.88
C LYS A 102 -1.12 11.45 1.26
N ALA A 103 -1.55 10.35 1.88
CA ALA A 103 -1.39 9.02 1.30
C ALA A 103 -2.13 8.93 -0.05
N GLY A 104 -1.55 8.19 -1.00
CA GLY A 104 -2.08 8.03 -2.35
C GLY A 104 -2.64 6.63 -2.64
N LEU A 105 -3.62 6.57 -3.54
CA LEU A 105 -4.09 5.32 -4.15
C LEU A 105 -3.01 4.76 -5.08
N THR A 106 -2.39 5.62 -5.89
CA THR A 106 -1.16 5.36 -6.63
C THR A 106 -0.06 6.31 -6.19
N GLY A 107 1.18 6.08 -6.63
CA GLY A 107 2.30 6.94 -6.27
C GLY A 107 3.59 6.59 -6.98
N TYR A 108 4.58 7.43 -6.79
CA TYR A 108 5.88 7.31 -7.47
C TYR A 108 6.56 5.97 -7.16
N ALA A 109 6.57 5.56 -5.89
CA ALA A 109 7.13 4.28 -5.48
C ALA A 109 6.35 3.08 -6.06
N GLN A 110 5.03 3.18 -6.20
CA GLN A 110 4.20 2.11 -6.79
C GLN A 110 4.42 1.98 -8.30
N VAL A 111 4.71 3.08 -9.00
CA VAL A 111 4.91 3.11 -10.47
C VAL A 111 6.34 2.77 -10.85
N HIS A 112 7.33 3.24 -10.10
CA HIS A 112 8.76 3.09 -10.41
C HIS A 112 9.49 2.09 -9.51
N GLY A 113 8.93 1.76 -8.33
CA GLY A 113 9.49 0.76 -7.42
C GLY A 113 9.21 -0.66 -7.90
N ARG A 114 10.17 -1.55 -7.69
CA ARG A 114 9.98 -2.99 -7.87
C ARG A 114 9.39 -3.62 -6.60
N TYR A 115 8.83 -4.81 -6.72
CA TYR A 115 8.25 -5.53 -5.59
C TYR A 115 9.22 -5.79 -4.44
N CYS A 116 10.48 -6.06 -4.77
CA CYS A 116 11.56 -6.31 -3.81
C CYS A 116 12.16 -5.03 -3.23
N THR A 117 11.47 -3.90 -3.35
CA THR A 117 11.97 -2.61 -2.88
C THR A 117 11.94 -2.56 -1.35
N THR A 118 13.07 -2.30 -0.73
CA THR A 118 13.18 -2.13 0.74
C THR A 118 12.41 -0.91 1.22
N SER A 119 12.16 -0.80 2.52
CA SER A 119 11.53 0.39 3.12
C SER A 119 12.36 1.66 2.84
N TYR A 120 13.67 1.52 2.80
CA TYR A 120 14.59 2.62 2.47
C TYR A 120 14.46 3.07 1.00
N ASP A 121 14.37 2.13 0.05
CA ASP A 121 14.19 2.48 -1.36
C ASP A 121 12.82 3.10 -1.62
N LYS A 122 11.77 2.57 -0.98
CA LYS A 122 10.43 3.18 -1.02
C LYS A 122 10.47 4.62 -0.50
N LEU A 123 11.18 4.85 0.61
CA LEU A 123 11.37 6.19 1.17
C LEU A 123 12.02 7.12 0.14
N LYS A 124 13.12 6.70 -0.50
CA LYS A 124 13.79 7.51 -1.54
C LYS A 124 12.84 7.90 -2.67
N LEU A 125 12.06 6.94 -3.17
CA LEU A 125 11.09 7.17 -4.25
C LEU A 125 9.97 8.11 -3.79
N ASP A 126 9.45 7.92 -2.58
CA ASP A 126 8.42 8.80 -2.02
C ASP A 126 8.95 10.21 -1.75
N LEU A 127 10.19 10.36 -1.27
CA LEU A 127 10.83 11.67 -1.10
C LEU A 127 11.10 12.36 -2.44
N THR A 128 11.44 11.58 -3.48
CA THR A 128 11.57 12.10 -4.84
C THR A 128 10.25 12.70 -5.33
N TYR A 129 9.13 12.01 -5.09
CA TYR A 129 7.80 12.54 -5.38
C TYR A 129 7.51 13.83 -4.60
N ILE A 130 7.70 13.81 -3.28
CA ILE A 130 7.40 14.94 -2.40
C ILE A 130 8.20 16.17 -2.82
N ARG A 131 9.48 15.99 -3.16
CA ARG A 131 10.39 17.08 -3.57
C ARG A 131 9.99 17.68 -4.93
N ASN A 132 9.50 16.85 -5.85
CA ASN A 132 9.17 17.25 -7.22
C ASN A 132 7.64 17.36 -7.44
N TYR A 133 6.88 17.49 -6.35
CA TYR A 133 5.42 17.54 -6.39
C TYR A 133 4.92 18.55 -7.41
N SER A 134 4.12 18.11 -8.35
CA SER A 134 3.45 18.96 -9.34
C SER A 134 2.23 18.25 -9.94
N ILE A 135 1.26 19.01 -10.43
CA ILE A 135 0.08 18.48 -11.13
C ILE A 135 0.49 17.64 -12.35
N TRP A 136 1.52 18.04 -13.07
CA TRP A 136 2.03 17.29 -14.23
C TRP A 136 2.61 15.95 -13.84
N LEU A 137 3.32 15.88 -12.71
CA LEU A 137 3.83 14.61 -12.18
C LEU A 137 2.67 13.70 -11.76
N ASP A 138 1.64 14.24 -11.11
CA ASP A 138 0.46 13.48 -10.73
C ASP A 138 -0.26 12.90 -11.95
N LEU A 139 -0.52 13.71 -12.98
CA LEU A 139 -1.12 13.25 -14.24
C LEU A 139 -0.30 12.14 -14.88
N LYS A 140 1.03 12.31 -14.94
CA LYS A 140 1.93 11.29 -15.48
C LYS A 140 1.82 9.97 -14.71
N LEU A 141 1.82 10.01 -13.38
CA LEU A 141 1.72 8.82 -12.55
C LEU A 141 0.35 8.14 -12.68
N ILE A 142 -0.74 8.91 -12.78
CA ILE A 142 -2.08 8.38 -13.03
C ILE A 142 -2.12 7.64 -14.37
N LEU A 143 -1.57 8.23 -15.45
CA LEU A 143 -1.54 7.62 -16.77
C LEU A 143 -0.64 6.38 -16.84
N MET A 144 0.41 6.31 -16.04
CA MET A 144 1.30 5.14 -15.97
C MET A 144 0.73 4.00 -15.11
N THR A 145 -0.17 4.29 -14.18
CA THR A 145 -0.74 3.31 -13.24
C THR A 145 -1.40 2.12 -13.94
N PRO A 146 -2.27 2.28 -14.97
CA PRO A 146 -2.89 1.14 -15.67
C PRO A 146 -1.85 0.19 -16.27
N LYS A 147 -0.76 0.71 -16.82
CA LYS A 147 0.33 -0.11 -17.36
C LYS A 147 0.95 -0.99 -16.28
N VAL A 148 1.24 -0.42 -15.11
CA VAL A 148 1.81 -1.16 -13.97
C VAL A 148 0.84 -2.21 -13.46
N LEU A 149 -0.46 -1.91 -13.41
CA LEU A 149 -1.49 -2.87 -12.97
C LEU A 149 -1.62 -4.09 -13.90
N LEU A 150 -1.31 -3.92 -15.20
CA LEU A 150 -1.34 -4.99 -16.19
C LEU A 150 -0.06 -5.84 -16.21
N MET A 151 1.01 -5.40 -15.54
CA MET A 151 2.25 -6.17 -15.44
C MET A 151 2.09 -7.28 -14.40
N LYS A 152 2.38 -8.53 -14.79
CA LYS A 152 2.26 -9.70 -13.93
C LYS A 152 3.08 -9.56 -12.63
N GLU A 153 4.28 -9.02 -12.72
CA GLU A 153 5.16 -8.73 -11.58
C GLU A 153 4.53 -7.79 -10.54
N SER A 154 3.54 -6.99 -10.93
CA SER A 154 2.84 -6.08 -10.02
C SER A 154 1.78 -6.78 -9.18
N THR A 155 1.34 -7.97 -9.58
CA THR A 155 0.32 -8.78 -8.92
C THR A 155 0.91 -9.92 -8.11
N ASP A 156 2.09 -10.40 -8.46
CA ASP A 156 2.78 -11.44 -7.71
C ASP A 156 3.21 -10.86 -6.36
N GLY A 157 2.43 -11.19 -5.35
CA GLY A 157 2.75 -10.78 -3.98
C GLY A 157 4.03 -11.48 -3.57
N PHE A 158 5.05 -10.68 -3.32
CA PHE A 158 6.23 -11.02 -2.56
C PHE A 158 6.50 -12.52 -2.36
N GLU A 159 7.24 -13.11 -3.26
CA GLU A 159 8.03 -14.28 -2.94
C GLU A 159 9.30 -13.83 -2.20
N GLU A 160 9.49 -14.36 -1.00
CA GLU A 160 10.72 -14.53 -0.21
C GLU A 160 11.58 -13.32 0.23
N GLY A 161 11.61 -12.19 -0.42
CA GLY A 161 12.65 -11.16 -0.15
C GLY A 161 12.33 -10.12 0.96
N LEU A 162 11.12 -10.05 1.51
CA LEU A 162 10.73 -8.98 2.45
C LEU A 162 11.01 -9.28 3.91
N TRP A 163 11.24 -10.53 4.26
CA TRP A 163 11.69 -10.88 5.60
C TRP A 163 13.14 -10.46 5.85
N GLU A 164 13.83 -10.02 4.80
CA GLU A 164 15.21 -9.50 4.84
C GLU A 164 15.28 -7.97 4.83
N ASP A 165 14.15 -7.23 4.89
CA ASP A 165 14.21 -5.77 5.01
C ASP A 165 14.85 -5.43 6.37
N PRO A 166 16.08 -4.86 6.37
CA PRO A 166 16.79 -4.53 7.61
C PRO A 166 15.99 -3.61 8.54
N ALA A 167 15.09 -2.82 7.96
CA ALA A 167 14.25 -1.89 8.71
C ALA A 167 13.10 -2.57 9.49
N LEU A 168 12.86 -3.87 9.25
CA LEU A 168 11.84 -4.66 9.94
C LEU A 168 12.42 -5.63 10.97
N LYS A 169 13.75 -5.70 11.10
CA LYS A 169 14.42 -6.49 12.13
C LYS A 169 14.45 -5.67 13.42
N GLU A 170 13.94 -6.25 14.51
CA GLU A 170 14.01 -5.68 15.86
C GLU A 170 15.45 -5.63 16.39
#